data_61f3082fd6d9fbbb83c4a9e790c59ef0
#
_entry.id   61f3082fd6d9fbbb83c4a9e790c59ef0
#
_cell.length_a   1.000
_cell.length_b   1.000
_cell.length_c   1.000
_cell.angle_alpha   90.00
_cell.angle_beta   90.00
_cell.angle_gamma   90.00
#
_symmetry.space_group_name_H-M   'P 1'
#
loop_
_entity.id
_entity.type
_entity.pdbx_description
1 polymer ?
#
loop_
_entity_poly.entity_id
_entity_poly.type
_entity_poly.pdbx_seq_one_letter_code
_entity_poly.pdbx_strand_id
1 'polypeptide(L)'
;RSSDLGESGSGKSTLMNIIGVLDRQTQGNYYLEGQDVNGMSDEVRSAIRNRRIGFVFQNFNLLPRANALKNVMVPLLYGEEHSKNGKEHAMEMLKMVGMEDRADHRPNELSGGQKQRVAIARAMINDPAIILADEPTGALDSKTGHMVMDLFHKLHEEQGKTIVLITHSQELAQETERIVTLLDGQIVADNGGEH
;
A
#
# COMPACT_ATOMS: atom_id res chain seq x y z
N ARG A 1 22.62 13.80 -16.54
CA ARG A 1 21.57 14.67 -15.99
C ARG A 1 20.52 13.73 -15.44
N SER A 2 20.38 13.72 -14.11
CA SER A 2 19.40 12.95 -13.39
C SER A 2 18.01 13.39 -13.83
N SER A 3 17.22 12.49 -14.36
CA SER A 3 15.80 12.67 -14.53
C SER A 3 15.18 12.46 -13.15
N ASP A 4 14.87 13.55 -12.46
CA ASP A 4 14.20 13.51 -11.17
C ASP A 4 12.78 13.02 -11.38
N LEU A 5 12.54 11.77 -11.02
CA LEU A 5 11.20 11.26 -10.80
C LEU A 5 10.64 11.94 -9.54
N GLY A 6 10.34 13.24 -9.68
CA GLY A 6 9.65 14.10 -8.74
C GLY A 6 10.31 14.27 -7.37
N GLU A 7 11.01 15.38 -7.21
CA GLU A 7 11.45 15.89 -5.91
C GLU A 7 10.29 16.03 -4.91
N SER A 8 10.62 16.13 -3.63
CA SER A 8 9.68 16.52 -2.56
C SER A 8 8.89 17.77 -2.99
N GLY A 9 7.57 17.66 -3.10
CA GLY A 9 6.70 18.76 -3.57
C GLY A 9 6.08 18.57 -4.95
N SER A 10 6.42 17.52 -5.70
CA SER A 10 5.88 17.27 -7.06
C SER A 10 4.40 16.88 -7.12
N GLY A 11 3.69 16.78 -5.96
CA GLY A 11 2.28 16.41 -5.91
C GLY A 11 2.00 14.91 -5.75
N LYS A 12 3.01 14.03 -5.72
CA LYS A 12 2.82 12.58 -5.56
C LYS A 12 2.06 12.21 -4.29
N SER A 13 2.46 12.78 -3.15
CA SER A 13 1.79 12.52 -1.86
C SER A 13 0.34 13.03 -1.86
N THR A 14 0.08 14.17 -2.52
CA THR A 14 -1.28 14.70 -2.68
C THR A 14 -2.12 13.75 -3.53
N LEU A 15 -1.60 13.29 -4.65
CA LEU A 15 -2.27 12.33 -5.52
C LEU A 15 -2.53 11.01 -4.78
N MET A 16 -1.54 10.50 -4.04
CA MET A 16 -1.70 9.30 -3.20
C MET A 16 -2.82 9.47 -2.18
N ASN A 17 -2.89 10.62 -1.50
CA ASN A 17 -3.94 10.89 -0.52
C ASN A 17 -5.33 10.93 -1.16
N ILE A 18 -5.45 11.44 -2.39
CA ILE A 18 -6.72 11.46 -3.14
C ILE A 18 -7.08 10.03 -3.56
N ILE A 19 -6.18 9.28 -4.18
CA ILE A 19 -6.40 7.87 -4.57
C ILE A 19 -6.72 7.03 -3.34
N GLY A 20 -6.02 7.29 -2.23
CA GLY A 20 -6.21 6.63 -0.95
C GLY A 20 -7.48 7.02 -0.20
N VAL A 21 -8.31 7.93 -0.77
CA VAL A 21 -9.52 8.45 -0.12
C VAL A 21 -9.22 9.10 1.25
N LEU A 22 -7.99 9.56 1.45
CA LEU A 22 -7.56 10.31 2.65
C LEU A 22 -7.90 11.78 2.53
N ASP A 23 -7.84 12.34 1.31
CA ASP A 23 -8.14 13.74 1.02
C ASP A 23 -9.18 13.85 -0.09
N ARG A 24 -9.67 15.06 -0.35
CA ARG A 24 -10.64 15.38 -1.42
C ARG A 24 -9.95 16.20 -2.49
N GLN A 25 -10.20 15.85 -3.75
CA GLN A 25 -9.78 16.70 -4.86
C GLN A 25 -10.60 17.98 -4.89
N THR A 26 -9.98 19.07 -5.34
CA THR A 26 -10.65 20.38 -5.53
C THR A 26 -11.48 20.39 -6.81
N GLN A 27 -11.08 19.64 -7.82
CA GLN A 27 -11.76 19.55 -9.12
C GLN A 27 -11.60 18.14 -9.70
N GLY A 28 -12.44 17.78 -10.66
CA GLY A 28 -12.45 16.47 -11.29
C GLY A 28 -13.28 15.44 -10.51
N ASN A 29 -13.37 14.23 -11.05
CA ASN A 29 -14.13 13.14 -10.48
C ASN A 29 -13.21 11.96 -10.18
N TYR A 30 -13.47 11.26 -9.08
CA TYR A 30 -12.79 10.05 -8.71
C TYR A 30 -13.78 8.89 -8.54
N TYR A 31 -13.57 7.85 -9.32
CA TYR A 31 -14.37 6.63 -9.27
C TYR A 31 -13.51 5.47 -8.78
N LEU A 32 -13.94 4.82 -7.71
CA LEU A 32 -13.34 3.61 -7.19
C LEU A 32 -14.29 2.43 -7.43
N GLU A 33 -13.87 1.44 -8.21
CA GLU A 33 -14.71 0.31 -8.63
C GLU A 33 -16.07 0.77 -9.21
N GLY A 34 -16.08 1.84 -10.01
CA GLY A 34 -17.26 2.43 -10.62
C GLY A 34 -18.13 3.29 -9.69
N GLN A 35 -17.77 3.43 -8.43
CA GLN A 35 -18.49 4.28 -7.47
C GLN A 35 -17.87 5.67 -7.39
N ASP A 36 -18.67 6.72 -7.52
CA ASP A 36 -18.23 8.10 -7.35
C ASP A 36 -17.96 8.40 -5.87
N VAL A 37 -16.70 8.68 -5.57
CA VAL A 37 -16.24 8.96 -4.20
C VAL A 37 -16.48 10.41 -3.78
N ASN A 38 -16.74 11.32 -4.73
CA ASN A 38 -16.76 12.77 -4.47
C ASN A 38 -17.89 13.20 -3.54
N GLY A 39 -19.09 12.63 -3.73
CA GLY A 39 -20.29 12.98 -2.96
C GLY A 39 -20.45 12.22 -1.64
N MET A 40 -19.54 11.33 -1.29
CA MET A 40 -19.67 10.48 -0.11
C MET A 40 -19.37 11.21 1.19
N SER A 41 -20.11 10.85 2.26
CA SER A 41 -19.81 11.31 3.63
C SER A 41 -18.45 10.78 4.11
N ASP A 42 -17.87 11.40 5.13
CA ASP A 42 -16.58 10.97 5.68
C ASP A 42 -16.64 9.56 6.29
N GLU A 43 -17.80 9.16 6.82
CA GLU A 43 -18.06 7.80 7.33
C GLU A 43 -17.98 6.77 6.20
N VAL A 44 -18.70 7.02 5.09
CA VAL A 44 -18.69 6.13 3.92
C VAL A 44 -17.28 6.07 3.32
N ARG A 45 -16.59 7.21 3.20
CA ARG A 45 -15.20 7.27 2.72
C ARG A 45 -14.25 6.46 3.61
N SER A 46 -14.42 6.56 4.93
CA SER A 46 -13.62 5.78 5.88
C SER A 46 -13.86 4.28 5.74
N ALA A 47 -15.12 3.87 5.58
CA ALA A 47 -15.49 2.47 5.36
C ALA A 47 -14.92 1.92 4.05
N ILE A 48 -15.03 2.68 2.95
CA ILE A 48 -14.45 2.30 1.64
C ILE A 48 -12.93 2.20 1.73
N ARG A 49 -12.26 3.20 2.32
CA ARG A 49 -10.81 3.18 2.52
C ARG A 49 -10.36 1.93 3.29
N ASN A 50 -11.04 1.61 4.38
CA ASN A 50 -10.72 0.43 5.18
C ASN A 50 -10.88 -0.88 4.39
N ARG A 51 -11.94 -0.99 3.58
CA ARG A 51 -12.28 -2.23 2.87
C ARG A 51 -11.53 -2.40 1.55
N ARG A 52 -11.28 -1.30 0.82
CA ARG A 52 -10.85 -1.37 -0.58
C ARG A 52 -9.42 -0.94 -0.82
N ILE A 53 -8.77 -0.31 0.17
CA ILE A 53 -7.44 0.26 0.01
C ILE A 53 -6.51 -0.23 1.12
N GLY A 54 -5.45 -0.91 0.71
CA GLY A 54 -4.33 -1.25 1.60
C GLY A 54 -3.22 -0.21 1.49
N PHE A 55 -2.63 0.18 2.61
CA PHE A 55 -1.52 1.14 2.63
C PHE A 55 -0.23 0.47 3.10
N VAL A 56 0.85 0.72 2.36
CA VAL A 56 2.22 0.31 2.69
C VAL A 56 3.11 1.53 2.64
N PHE A 57 3.82 1.85 3.73
CA PHE A 57 4.65 3.06 3.88
C PHE A 57 6.13 2.72 4.03
N GLN A 58 6.99 3.63 3.65
CA GLN A 58 8.45 3.54 3.80
C GLN A 58 8.88 3.24 5.25
N ASN A 59 8.24 3.88 6.23
CA ASN A 59 8.53 3.73 7.66
C ASN A 59 7.72 2.63 8.34
N PHE A 60 7.11 1.71 7.54
CA PHE A 60 6.30 0.57 7.99
C PHE A 60 5.06 0.94 8.79
N ASN A 61 5.08 1.99 9.60
CA ASN A 61 4.00 2.49 10.47
C ASN A 61 3.35 1.36 11.29
N LEU A 62 4.18 0.49 11.86
CA LEU A 62 3.73 -0.56 12.78
C LEU A 62 3.57 0.00 14.21
N LEU A 63 2.57 -0.49 14.92
CA LEU A 63 2.35 -0.17 16.32
C LEU A 63 3.47 -0.80 17.17
N PRO A 64 4.34 -0.03 17.83
CA PRO A 64 5.56 -0.55 18.46
C PRO A 64 5.30 -1.46 19.67
N ARG A 65 4.13 -1.32 20.29
CA ARG A 65 3.73 -2.11 21.47
C ARG A 65 2.93 -3.36 21.13
N ALA A 66 2.52 -3.52 19.86
CA ALA A 66 1.81 -4.68 19.36
C ALA A 66 2.79 -5.65 18.65
N ASN A 67 2.55 -6.96 18.77
CA ASN A 67 3.29 -7.94 17.98
C ASN A 67 2.85 -7.94 16.51
N ALA A 68 3.52 -8.72 15.65
CA ALA A 68 3.22 -8.77 14.22
C ALA A 68 1.75 -9.16 13.96
N LEU A 69 1.25 -10.19 14.64
CA LEU A 69 -0.14 -10.64 14.50
C LEU A 69 -1.14 -9.53 14.83
N LYS A 70 -0.96 -8.82 15.95
CA LYS A 70 -1.83 -7.71 16.34
C LYS A 70 -1.73 -6.54 15.38
N ASN A 71 -0.55 -6.25 14.83
CA ASN A 71 -0.39 -5.23 13.79
C ASN A 71 -1.20 -5.55 12.54
N VAL A 72 -1.19 -6.82 12.09
CA VAL A 72 -1.99 -7.25 10.94
C VAL A 72 -3.48 -7.14 11.21
N MET A 73 -3.91 -7.40 12.44
CA MET A 73 -5.33 -7.33 12.84
C MET A 73 -5.90 -5.90 12.97
N VAL A 74 -5.05 -4.87 13.02
CA VAL A 74 -5.50 -3.48 13.25
C VAL A 74 -6.65 -3.04 12.34
N PRO A 75 -6.62 -3.27 11.00
CA PRO A 75 -7.71 -2.83 10.14
C PRO A 75 -9.06 -3.50 10.44
N LEU A 76 -9.06 -4.70 11.01
CA LEU A 76 -10.29 -5.41 11.39
C LEU A 76 -11.06 -4.71 12.52
N LEU A 77 -10.38 -3.88 13.33
CA LEU A 77 -11.00 -3.12 14.41
C LEU A 77 -11.93 -2.01 13.91
N TYR A 78 -11.75 -1.58 12.66
CA TYR A 78 -12.51 -0.51 12.01
C TYR A 78 -13.53 -1.04 11.00
N GLY A 79 -13.62 -2.37 10.82
CA GLY A 79 -14.59 -3.02 9.95
C GLY A 79 -15.94 -3.22 10.67
N GLU A 80 -17.04 -3.25 9.92
CA GLU A 80 -18.38 -3.51 10.45
C GLU A 80 -18.56 -4.96 10.91
N GLU A 81 -17.82 -5.88 10.35
CA GLU A 81 -17.81 -7.28 10.74
C GLU A 81 -16.61 -7.55 11.65
N HIS A 82 -16.86 -7.67 12.93
CA HIS A 82 -15.90 -8.29 13.85
C HIS A 82 -15.77 -9.77 13.44
N SER A 83 -14.85 -10.07 12.57
CA SER A 83 -14.59 -11.43 12.11
C SER A 83 -14.30 -12.31 13.32
N LYS A 84 -15.18 -13.29 13.59
CA LYS A 84 -14.98 -14.30 14.64
C LYS A 84 -13.63 -15.02 14.45
N ASN A 85 -13.11 -15.05 13.25
CA ASN A 85 -11.87 -15.71 12.85
C ASN A 85 -10.73 -14.72 12.51
N GLY A 86 -10.78 -13.47 12.99
CA GLY A 86 -9.80 -12.44 12.65
C GLY A 86 -8.36 -12.82 12.96
N LYS A 87 -8.13 -13.59 14.03
CA LYS A 87 -6.79 -14.09 14.37
C LYS A 87 -6.29 -15.12 13.37
N GLU A 88 -7.14 -16.05 12.96
CA GLU A 88 -6.80 -17.09 11.96
C GLU A 88 -6.52 -16.44 10.63
N HIS A 89 -7.36 -15.51 10.18
CA HIS A 89 -7.17 -14.78 8.95
C HIS A 89 -5.88 -13.92 8.97
N ALA A 90 -5.57 -13.26 10.08
CA ALA A 90 -4.31 -12.54 10.23
C ALA A 90 -3.09 -13.46 10.18
N MET A 91 -3.21 -14.68 10.69
CA MET A 91 -2.16 -15.70 10.61
C MET A 91 -1.95 -16.17 9.16
N GLU A 92 -3.03 -16.32 8.38
CA GLU A 92 -2.95 -16.62 6.95
C GLU A 92 -2.23 -15.51 6.18
N MET A 93 -2.51 -14.25 6.49
CA MET A 93 -1.80 -13.11 5.90
C MET A 93 -0.31 -13.11 6.26
N LEU A 94 0.04 -13.41 7.50
CA LEU A 94 1.44 -13.56 7.90
C LEU A 94 2.13 -14.72 7.18
N LYS A 95 1.45 -15.85 7.01
CA LYS A 95 1.97 -17.00 6.25
C LYS A 95 2.21 -16.65 4.78
N MET A 96 1.29 -15.93 4.15
CA MET A 96 1.41 -15.47 2.76
C MET A 96 2.70 -14.66 2.53
N VAL A 97 3.13 -13.88 3.51
CA VAL A 97 4.37 -13.07 3.44
C VAL A 97 5.57 -13.76 4.11
N GLY A 98 5.46 -15.03 4.52
CA GLY A 98 6.54 -15.81 5.18
C GLY A 98 6.93 -15.25 6.54
N MET A 99 5.95 -14.87 7.36
CA MET A 99 6.15 -14.28 8.68
C MET A 99 5.38 -15.01 9.80
N GLU A 100 4.88 -16.21 9.55
CA GLU A 100 4.14 -17.02 10.53
C GLU A 100 4.94 -17.30 11.79
N ASP A 101 6.24 -17.62 11.66
CA ASP A 101 7.14 -17.90 12.79
C ASP A 101 7.50 -16.65 13.61
N ARG A 102 7.11 -15.47 13.13
CA ARG A 102 7.37 -14.17 13.74
C ARG A 102 6.09 -13.47 14.25
N ALA A 103 4.97 -14.17 14.27
CA ALA A 103 3.66 -13.63 14.64
C ALA A 103 3.67 -12.96 16.03
N ASP A 104 4.42 -13.49 16.98
CA ASP A 104 4.51 -12.97 18.35
C ASP A 104 5.62 -11.92 18.56
N HIS A 105 6.45 -11.67 17.55
CA HIS A 105 7.54 -10.69 17.65
C HIS A 105 7.00 -9.26 17.55
N ARG A 106 7.60 -8.34 18.31
CA ARG A 106 7.34 -6.91 18.23
C ARG A 106 8.19 -6.27 17.14
N PRO A 107 7.83 -5.07 16.64
CA PRO A 107 8.59 -4.39 15.59
C PRO A 107 10.08 -4.18 15.91
N ASN A 108 10.45 -3.95 17.16
CA ASN A 108 11.85 -3.81 17.56
C ASN A 108 12.67 -5.11 17.50
N GLU A 109 12.01 -6.26 17.38
CA GLU A 109 12.62 -7.59 17.26
C GLU A 109 12.69 -8.05 15.78
N LEU A 110 12.21 -7.24 14.83
CA LEU A 110 12.12 -7.52 13.41
C LEU A 110 13.13 -6.70 12.61
N SER A 111 13.71 -7.29 11.56
CA SER A 111 14.49 -6.56 10.56
C SER A 111 13.59 -5.61 9.73
N GLY A 112 14.18 -4.67 9.00
CA GLY A 112 13.44 -3.76 8.12
C GLY A 112 12.53 -4.49 7.12
N GLY A 113 13.06 -5.48 6.42
CA GLY A 113 12.29 -6.29 5.48
C GLY A 113 11.20 -7.13 6.14
N GLN A 114 11.42 -7.62 7.36
CA GLN A 114 10.40 -8.32 8.13
C GLN A 114 9.26 -7.36 8.52
N LYS A 115 9.59 -6.14 8.98
CA LYS A 115 8.60 -5.09 9.26
C LYS A 115 7.77 -4.75 8.02
N GLN A 116 8.41 -4.63 6.86
CA GLN A 116 7.71 -4.32 5.61
C GLN A 116 6.77 -5.44 5.20
N ARG A 117 7.18 -6.70 5.31
CA ARG A 117 6.30 -7.84 5.04
C ARG A 117 5.09 -7.88 6.00
N VAL A 118 5.28 -7.57 7.28
CA VAL A 118 4.16 -7.43 8.22
C VAL A 118 3.23 -6.26 7.82
N ALA A 119 3.80 -5.13 7.35
CA ALA A 119 3.00 -4.01 6.85
C ALA A 119 2.18 -4.37 5.60
N ILE A 120 2.75 -5.19 4.69
CA ILE A 120 2.03 -5.71 3.52
C ILE A 120 0.92 -6.68 3.96
N ALA A 121 1.18 -7.60 4.88
CA ALA A 121 0.16 -8.50 5.43
C ALA A 121 -1.00 -7.70 6.08
N ARG A 122 -0.69 -6.63 6.81
CA ARG A 122 -1.68 -5.70 7.36
C ARG A 122 -2.51 -5.02 6.27
N ALA A 123 -1.86 -4.58 5.20
CA ALA A 123 -2.55 -3.95 4.08
C ALA A 123 -3.53 -4.90 3.39
N MET A 124 -3.25 -6.21 3.40
CA MET A 124 -4.02 -7.25 2.72
C MET A 124 -5.19 -7.82 3.54
N ILE A 125 -5.25 -7.58 4.86
CA ILE A 125 -6.19 -8.29 5.76
C ILE A 125 -7.67 -8.12 5.39
N ASN A 126 -8.05 -6.99 4.80
CA ASN A 126 -9.42 -6.72 4.35
C ASN A 126 -9.65 -7.05 2.86
N ASP A 127 -8.76 -7.81 2.24
CA ASP A 127 -8.83 -8.16 0.81
C ASP A 127 -9.04 -6.94 -0.11
N PRO A 128 -8.17 -5.92 -0.05
CA PRO A 128 -8.36 -4.67 -0.77
C PRO A 128 -8.28 -4.86 -2.29
N ALA A 129 -8.96 -3.99 -3.05
CA ALA A 129 -8.84 -3.92 -4.51
C ALA A 129 -7.53 -3.23 -4.94
N ILE A 130 -7.07 -2.25 -4.15
CA ILE A 130 -5.89 -1.43 -4.43
C ILE A 130 -4.92 -1.48 -3.25
N ILE A 131 -3.63 -1.63 -3.55
CA ILE A 131 -2.54 -1.42 -2.59
C ILE A 131 -1.78 -0.16 -3.01
N LEU A 132 -1.75 0.84 -2.13
CA LEU A 132 -0.95 2.05 -2.29
C LEU A 132 0.36 1.89 -1.52
N ALA A 133 1.46 1.84 -2.23
CA ALA A 133 2.80 1.68 -1.66
C ALA A 133 3.64 2.94 -1.86
N ASP A 134 3.94 3.63 -0.77
CA ASP A 134 4.73 4.86 -0.75
C ASP A 134 6.17 4.54 -0.36
N GLU A 135 7.10 4.62 -1.33
CA GLU A 135 8.52 4.31 -1.18
C GLU A 135 8.75 2.98 -0.43
N PRO A 136 8.10 1.86 -0.82
CA PRO A 136 8.01 0.66 0.02
C PRO A 136 9.35 -0.02 0.25
N THR A 137 10.38 0.31 -0.51
CA THR A 137 11.73 -0.24 -0.40
C THR A 137 12.77 0.77 0.06
N GLY A 138 12.40 2.04 0.24
CA GLY A 138 13.31 3.15 0.51
C GLY A 138 14.11 3.04 1.80
N ALA A 139 13.65 2.24 2.77
CA ALA A 139 14.35 1.96 4.03
C ALA A 139 15.05 0.58 4.07
N LEU A 140 15.13 -0.12 2.91
CA LEU A 140 15.64 -1.49 2.80
C LEU A 140 16.93 -1.54 1.98
N ASP A 141 17.76 -2.54 2.24
CA ASP A 141 18.84 -2.91 1.34
C ASP A 141 18.31 -3.49 0.02
N SER A 142 19.11 -3.45 -1.04
CA SER A 142 18.68 -3.85 -2.39
C SER A 142 18.09 -5.25 -2.44
N LYS A 143 18.72 -6.23 -1.80
CA LYS A 143 18.26 -7.63 -1.80
C LYS A 143 16.87 -7.75 -1.14
N THR A 144 16.69 -7.10 -0.01
CA THR A 144 15.42 -7.09 0.72
C THR A 144 14.37 -6.30 -0.04
N GLY A 145 14.76 -5.21 -0.72
CA GLY A 145 13.90 -4.43 -1.60
C GLY A 145 13.33 -5.28 -2.73
N HIS A 146 14.15 -6.04 -3.45
CA HIS A 146 13.69 -6.96 -4.51
C HIS A 146 12.69 -8.00 -3.98
N MET A 147 12.96 -8.59 -2.81
CA MET A 147 12.00 -9.54 -2.19
C MET A 147 10.62 -8.91 -1.90
N VAL A 148 10.58 -7.62 -1.59
CA VAL A 148 9.32 -6.89 -1.40
C VAL A 148 8.63 -6.64 -2.74
N MET A 149 9.39 -6.29 -3.79
CA MET A 149 8.84 -6.13 -5.14
C MET A 149 8.30 -7.45 -5.70
N ASP A 150 9.02 -8.56 -5.56
CA ASP A 150 8.55 -9.90 -5.92
C ASP A 150 7.20 -10.24 -5.26
N LEU A 151 7.02 -9.83 -3.99
CA LEU A 151 5.76 -10.01 -3.29
C LEU A 151 4.63 -9.17 -3.91
N PHE A 152 4.89 -7.92 -4.31
CA PHE A 152 3.91 -7.10 -5.01
C PHE A 152 3.54 -7.69 -6.38
N HIS A 153 4.51 -8.15 -7.17
CA HIS A 153 4.26 -8.84 -8.44
C HIS A 153 3.37 -10.07 -8.23
N LYS A 154 3.68 -10.89 -7.24
CA LYS A 154 2.87 -12.07 -6.90
C LYS A 154 1.43 -11.69 -6.52
N LEU A 155 1.23 -10.64 -5.72
CA LEU A 155 -0.11 -10.15 -5.36
C LEU A 155 -0.88 -9.66 -6.59
N HIS A 156 -0.21 -9.00 -7.53
CA HIS A 156 -0.81 -8.56 -8.77
C HIS A 156 -1.19 -9.74 -9.68
N GLU A 157 -0.23 -10.60 -9.99
CA GLU A 157 -0.40 -11.70 -10.96
C GLU A 157 -1.33 -12.80 -10.47
N GLU A 158 -1.19 -13.24 -9.20
CA GLU A 158 -1.93 -14.38 -8.65
C GLU A 158 -3.29 -13.98 -8.05
N GLN A 159 -3.43 -12.75 -7.55
CA GLN A 159 -4.63 -12.31 -6.85
C GLN A 159 -5.35 -11.14 -7.53
N GLY A 160 -4.85 -10.67 -8.68
CA GLY A 160 -5.47 -9.59 -9.46
C GLY A 160 -5.50 -8.24 -8.73
N LYS A 161 -4.59 -7.99 -7.77
CA LYS A 161 -4.57 -6.73 -7.03
C LYS A 161 -3.98 -5.60 -7.87
N THR A 162 -4.59 -4.43 -7.82
CA THR A 162 -3.99 -3.22 -8.38
C THR A 162 -2.95 -2.67 -7.41
N ILE A 163 -1.70 -2.58 -7.85
CA ILE A 163 -0.60 -2.01 -7.07
C ILE A 163 -0.27 -0.63 -7.62
N VAL A 164 -0.37 0.40 -6.79
CA VAL A 164 0.07 1.76 -7.11
C VAL A 164 1.33 2.04 -6.31
N LEU A 165 2.46 2.07 -7.01
CA LEU A 165 3.78 2.33 -6.43
C LEU A 165 4.13 3.80 -6.57
N ILE A 166 4.43 4.46 -5.46
CA ILE A 166 4.99 5.81 -5.45
C ILE A 166 6.47 5.70 -5.12
N THR A 167 7.31 6.16 -6.03
CA THR A 167 8.75 6.07 -5.85
C THR A 167 9.48 7.18 -6.61
N HIS A 168 10.69 7.51 -6.16
CA HIS A 168 11.66 8.30 -6.91
C HIS A 168 12.73 7.43 -7.59
N SER A 169 12.68 6.11 -7.39
CA SER A 169 13.59 5.16 -8.03
C SER A 169 13.11 4.81 -9.44
N GLN A 170 13.95 5.12 -10.44
CA GLN A 170 13.70 4.72 -11.83
C GLN A 170 13.72 3.20 -12.01
N GLU A 171 14.60 2.51 -11.29
CA GLU A 171 14.72 1.06 -11.32
C GLU A 171 13.40 0.40 -10.91
N LEU A 172 12.83 0.81 -9.77
CA LEU A 172 11.54 0.29 -9.31
C LEU A 172 10.38 0.67 -10.23
N ALA A 173 10.39 1.88 -10.79
CA ALA A 173 9.37 2.29 -11.73
C ALA A 173 9.36 1.42 -12.99
N GLN A 174 10.53 1.00 -13.49
CA GLN A 174 10.65 0.11 -14.65
C GLN A 174 10.13 -1.31 -14.42
N GLU A 175 9.95 -1.72 -13.17
CA GLU A 175 9.33 -3.00 -12.81
C GLU A 175 7.79 -2.96 -12.91
N THR A 176 7.18 -1.81 -13.22
CA THR A 176 5.74 -1.64 -13.32
C THR A 176 5.26 -1.56 -14.77
N GLU A 177 4.02 -1.99 -15.04
CA GLU A 177 3.43 -1.97 -16.38
C GLU A 177 3.16 -0.55 -16.90
N ARG A 178 2.83 0.39 -16.00
CA ARG A 178 2.53 1.77 -16.34
C ARG A 178 3.28 2.72 -15.43
N ILE A 179 3.95 3.70 -16.02
CA ILE A 179 4.67 4.74 -15.29
C ILE A 179 4.04 6.10 -15.60
N VAL A 180 3.62 6.79 -14.56
CA VAL A 180 3.14 8.18 -14.64
C VAL A 180 4.16 9.07 -13.93
N THR A 181 4.75 10.01 -14.65
CA THR A 181 5.74 10.94 -14.10
C THR A 181 5.07 12.26 -13.76
N LEU A 182 5.24 12.69 -12.50
CA LEU A 182 4.75 13.97 -12.00
C LEU A 182 5.91 14.93 -11.76
N LEU A 183 5.73 16.18 -12.23
CA LEU A 183 6.60 17.31 -11.96
C LEU A 183 5.74 18.53 -11.64
N ASP A 184 6.00 19.21 -10.52
CA ASP A 184 5.28 20.41 -10.07
C ASP A 184 3.75 20.28 -10.12
N GLY A 185 3.22 19.11 -9.72
CA GLY A 185 1.79 18.82 -9.68
C GLY A 185 1.16 18.52 -11.04
N GLN A 186 1.96 18.41 -12.11
CA GLN A 186 1.49 18.10 -13.47
C GLN A 186 2.02 16.74 -13.93
N ILE A 187 1.21 16.02 -14.70
CA ILE A 187 1.66 14.82 -15.41
C ILE A 187 2.48 15.27 -16.61
N VAL A 188 3.77 14.95 -16.60
CA VAL A 188 4.70 15.30 -17.70
C VAL A 188 5.00 14.12 -18.61
N ALA A 189 4.77 12.90 -18.17
CA ALA A 189 4.85 11.69 -18.97
C ALA A 189 3.91 10.61 -18.44
N ASP A 190 3.37 9.82 -19.36
CA ASP A 190 2.56 8.65 -19.10
C ASP A 190 2.86 7.63 -20.20
N ASN A 191 3.53 6.53 -19.86
CA ASN A 191 3.86 5.50 -20.84
C ASN A 191 2.71 4.51 -21.09
N GLY A 192 1.50 4.81 -20.59
CA GLY A 192 0.25 4.08 -20.68
C GLY A 192 0.38 2.70 -21.31
N GLY A 193 0.19 1.65 -20.56
CA GLY A 193 0.08 0.33 -21.17
C GLY A 193 -1.06 0.37 -22.21
N GLU A 194 -0.75 0.00 -23.45
CA GLU A 194 -1.80 -0.25 -24.45
C GLU A 194 -2.65 -1.41 -23.93
N HIS A 195 -3.94 -1.14 -23.74
CA HIS A 195 -4.95 -2.15 -23.48
C HIS A 195 -5.64 -2.54 -24.77
#